data_f68cfa845a43963001bec8e0a03f4d81
#
_entry.id   f68cfa845a43963001bec8e0a03f4d81
#
_cell.length_a   1.000
_cell.length_b   1.000
_cell.length_c   1.000
_cell.angle_alpha   90.00
_cell.angle_beta   90.00
_cell.angle_gamma   90.00
#
_symmetry.space_group_name_H-M   'P 1'
#
loop_
_entity.id
_entity.type
_entity.pdbx_description
1 polymer ?
#
loop_
_entity_poly.entity_id
_entity_poly.type
_entity_poly.pdbx_seq_one_letter_code
_entity_poly.pdbx_strand_id
1 'polypeptide(L)'
;MTRTALVVGGTSGIGAAAVRRFAAAGLHVVAAGLGADPEQVEPGAGPAQVELDLRVDGSVEELIGSLGHLDVLVNAAGIIRRGDEHRPDVFRDVVEINLTGAMRAAEAAHDLLAASGGCIVNVASMLSYFGGPLVPAYSASKGGIVQLTKSLAVAWAPDGIRVNAVAPGWIATDFTAALQSDPVASDRILSRTPMARWGMPDEVAGVIAFLTGPDAAFVTGAVVPVDGGYLSM
;
A
#
# COMPACT_ATOMS: atom_id res chain seq x y z
N MET A 1 21.76 -13.60 -2.41
CA MET A 1 20.41 -14.25 -2.38
C MET A 1 19.44 -13.36 -3.15
N THR A 2 18.42 -13.93 -3.77
CA THR A 2 17.35 -13.15 -4.41
C THR A 2 16.52 -12.46 -3.32
N ARG A 3 16.24 -11.17 -3.47
CA ARG A 3 15.41 -10.43 -2.50
C ARG A 3 13.96 -10.92 -2.56
N THR A 4 13.31 -10.98 -1.40
CA THR A 4 11.90 -11.36 -1.26
C THR A 4 11.04 -10.14 -0.91
N ALA A 5 9.93 -9.99 -1.61
CA ALA A 5 8.94 -8.95 -1.37
C ALA A 5 7.56 -9.54 -1.07
N LEU A 6 6.92 -9.09 0.01
CA LEU A 6 5.50 -9.33 0.29
C LEU A 6 4.71 -8.06 -0.01
N VAL A 7 3.65 -8.19 -0.82
CA VAL A 7 2.71 -7.10 -1.12
C VAL A 7 1.34 -7.48 -0.57
N VAL A 8 0.97 -6.93 0.57
CA VAL A 8 -0.37 -7.04 1.15
C VAL A 8 -1.31 -6.09 0.39
N GLY A 9 -2.35 -6.63 -0.24
CA GLY A 9 -3.15 -5.94 -1.25
C GLY A 9 -2.54 -6.02 -2.65
N GLY A 10 -1.74 -7.08 -2.92
CA GLY A 10 -1.00 -7.29 -4.16
C GLY A 10 -1.83 -7.81 -5.34
N THR A 11 -3.09 -8.18 -5.14
CA THR A 11 -3.96 -8.80 -6.14
C THR A 11 -4.59 -7.80 -7.11
N SER A 12 -4.61 -6.49 -6.80
CA SER A 12 -5.26 -5.48 -7.65
C SER A 12 -4.57 -4.11 -7.57
N GLY A 13 -4.94 -3.22 -8.49
CA GLY A 13 -4.61 -1.80 -8.47
C GLY A 13 -3.11 -1.48 -8.32
N ILE A 14 -2.78 -0.61 -7.36
CA ILE A 14 -1.42 -0.17 -7.07
C ILE A 14 -0.54 -1.33 -6.57
N GLY A 15 -1.12 -2.21 -5.73
CA GLY A 15 -0.40 -3.38 -5.22
C GLY A 15 0.01 -4.34 -6.34
N ALA A 16 -0.90 -4.66 -7.26
CA ALA A 16 -0.58 -5.50 -8.41
C ALA A 16 0.46 -4.87 -9.34
N ALA A 17 0.45 -3.54 -9.49
CA ALA A 17 1.49 -2.83 -10.24
C ALA A 17 2.87 -2.94 -9.55
N ALA A 18 2.91 -2.84 -8.22
CA ALA A 18 4.15 -3.06 -7.45
C ALA A 18 4.65 -4.49 -7.60
N VAL A 19 3.75 -5.50 -7.52
CA VAL A 19 4.07 -6.92 -7.76
C VAL A 19 4.73 -7.12 -9.11
N ARG A 20 4.11 -6.63 -10.20
CA ARG A 20 4.68 -6.75 -11.55
C ARG A 20 6.07 -6.11 -11.65
N ARG A 21 6.23 -4.94 -11.06
CA ARG A 21 7.49 -4.19 -11.09
C ARG A 21 8.60 -4.91 -10.33
N PHE A 22 8.32 -5.47 -9.17
CA PHE A 22 9.29 -6.25 -8.39
C PHE A 22 9.66 -7.56 -9.08
N ALA A 23 8.68 -8.26 -9.66
CA ALA A 23 8.94 -9.47 -10.42
C ALA A 23 9.82 -9.19 -11.65
N ALA A 24 9.55 -8.10 -12.39
CA ALA A 24 10.39 -7.67 -13.51
C ALA A 24 11.81 -7.26 -13.07
N ALA A 25 12.00 -6.84 -11.83
CA ALA A 25 13.30 -6.55 -11.24
C ALA A 25 14.00 -7.80 -10.66
N GLY A 26 13.40 -8.98 -10.79
CA GLY A 26 13.99 -10.26 -10.38
C GLY A 26 13.85 -10.58 -8.89
N LEU A 27 12.93 -9.94 -8.17
CA LEU A 27 12.61 -10.30 -6.80
C LEU A 27 11.72 -11.55 -6.77
N HIS A 28 11.85 -12.34 -5.71
CA HIS A 28 10.81 -13.31 -5.35
C HIS A 28 9.64 -12.54 -4.71
N VAL A 29 8.44 -12.63 -5.31
CA VAL A 29 7.30 -11.80 -4.88
C VAL A 29 6.13 -12.67 -4.43
N VAL A 30 5.59 -12.34 -3.27
CA VAL A 30 4.34 -12.88 -2.74
C VAL A 30 3.29 -11.77 -2.80
N ALA A 31 2.25 -11.98 -3.62
CA ALA A 31 1.09 -11.10 -3.75
C ALA A 31 -0.03 -11.63 -2.86
N ALA A 32 -0.32 -10.98 -1.74
CA ALA A 32 -1.35 -11.40 -0.81
C ALA A 32 -2.56 -10.46 -0.86
N GLY A 33 -3.78 -11.01 -0.83
CA GLY A 33 -5.01 -10.21 -0.84
C GLY A 33 -6.24 -11.04 -1.17
N LEU A 34 -7.40 -10.41 -1.13
CA LEU A 34 -8.65 -11.06 -1.53
C LEU A 34 -8.69 -11.35 -3.04
N GLY A 35 -9.28 -12.47 -3.41
CA GLY A 35 -9.40 -12.89 -4.80
C GLY A 35 -8.07 -13.32 -5.42
N ALA A 36 -7.13 -13.76 -4.62
CA ALA A 36 -5.92 -14.40 -5.11
C ALA A 36 -6.28 -15.66 -5.89
N ASP A 37 -5.57 -15.90 -6.97
CA ASP A 37 -5.71 -17.14 -7.78
C ASP A 37 -4.37 -17.88 -7.80
N PRO A 38 -4.16 -18.78 -6.82
CA PRO A 38 -2.91 -19.56 -6.74
C PRO A 38 -2.66 -20.46 -7.95
N GLU A 39 -3.72 -20.82 -8.71
CA GLU A 39 -3.62 -21.71 -9.88
C GLU A 39 -3.11 -20.96 -11.12
N GLN A 40 -3.18 -19.63 -11.16
CA GLN A 40 -2.63 -18.83 -12.26
C GLN A 40 -1.11 -18.69 -12.24
N VAL A 41 -0.45 -19.21 -11.22
CA VAL A 41 1.00 -19.14 -11.08
C VAL A 41 1.61 -20.50 -11.35
N GLU A 42 2.22 -20.69 -12.52
CA GLU A 42 3.07 -21.85 -12.73
C GLU A 42 4.23 -21.83 -11.72
N PRO A 43 4.57 -22.98 -11.09
CA PRO A 43 5.66 -23.04 -10.14
C PRO A 43 6.97 -22.51 -10.74
N GLY A 44 7.47 -21.39 -10.22
CA GLY A 44 8.71 -20.73 -10.65
C GLY A 44 8.58 -19.73 -11.81
N ALA A 45 7.38 -19.46 -12.34
CA ALA A 45 7.17 -18.61 -13.52
C ALA A 45 6.60 -17.21 -13.21
N GLY A 46 6.24 -16.90 -11.95
CA GLY A 46 5.64 -15.58 -11.59
C GLY A 46 5.52 -15.36 -10.09
N PRO A 47 4.94 -14.21 -9.68
CA PRO A 47 4.68 -13.91 -8.27
C PRO A 47 3.69 -14.90 -7.67
N ALA A 48 4.03 -15.50 -6.52
CA ALA A 48 3.10 -16.35 -5.80
C ALA A 48 1.88 -15.52 -5.36
N GLN A 49 0.66 -16.04 -5.53
CA GLN A 49 -0.56 -15.42 -5.04
C GLN A 49 -1.09 -16.18 -3.82
N VAL A 50 -1.47 -15.42 -2.79
CA VAL A 50 -1.99 -15.99 -1.53
C VAL A 50 -3.26 -15.25 -1.13
N GLU A 51 -4.33 -16.00 -0.89
CA GLU A 51 -5.56 -15.44 -0.35
C GLU A 51 -5.31 -14.91 1.07
N LEU A 52 -5.65 -13.64 1.30
CA LEU A 52 -5.45 -12.99 2.58
C LEU A 52 -6.61 -12.03 2.87
N ASP A 53 -7.36 -12.30 3.93
CA ASP A 53 -8.34 -11.39 4.50
C ASP A 53 -7.80 -10.83 5.84
N LEU A 54 -7.50 -9.54 5.87
CA LEU A 54 -7.00 -8.85 7.07
C LEU A 54 -8.01 -8.79 8.24
N ARG A 55 -9.27 -9.17 8.02
CA ARG A 55 -10.29 -9.27 9.08
C ARG A 55 -10.21 -10.58 9.84
N VAL A 56 -9.52 -11.57 9.30
CA VAL A 56 -9.32 -12.87 9.96
C VAL A 56 -8.13 -12.75 10.90
N ASP A 57 -8.40 -12.95 12.19
CA ASP A 57 -7.35 -12.90 13.22
C ASP A 57 -6.26 -13.95 12.95
N GLY A 58 -5.02 -13.54 13.06
CA GLY A 58 -3.87 -14.40 12.86
C GLY A 58 -3.48 -14.64 11.39
N SER A 59 -4.31 -14.25 10.41
CA SER A 59 -4.08 -14.60 9.00
C SER A 59 -2.80 -13.99 8.42
N VAL A 60 -2.50 -12.75 8.75
CA VAL A 60 -1.29 -12.06 8.26
C VAL A 60 -0.05 -12.54 9.00
N GLU A 61 -0.17 -12.83 10.28
CA GLU A 61 0.90 -13.39 11.11
C GLU A 61 1.29 -14.79 10.64
N GLU A 62 0.31 -15.64 10.31
CA GLU A 62 0.54 -16.99 9.77
C GLU A 62 1.22 -16.92 8.40
N LEU A 63 0.76 -16.04 7.51
CA LEU A 63 1.39 -15.85 6.20
C LEU A 63 2.85 -15.41 6.36
N ILE A 64 3.11 -14.38 7.15
CA ILE A 64 4.47 -13.86 7.33
C ILE A 64 5.37 -14.87 8.05
N GLY A 65 4.85 -15.59 9.05
CA GLY A 65 5.55 -16.68 9.74
C GLY A 65 5.93 -17.85 8.83
N SER A 66 5.22 -18.03 7.71
CA SER A 66 5.56 -19.04 6.70
C SER A 66 6.72 -18.62 5.78
N LEU A 67 7.10 -17.33 5.75
CA LEU A 67 8.20 -16.82 4.94
C LEU A 67 9.53 -17.08 5.65
N GLY A 68 10.48 -17.69 4.96
CA GLY A 68 11.83 -17.91 5.51
C GLY A 68 12.73 -16.67 5.45
N HIS A 69 12.36 -15.66 4.66
CA HIS A 69 13.14 -14.44 4.42
C HIS A 69 12.25 -13.34 3.86
N LEU A 70 12.47 -12.08 4.27
CA LEU A 70 11.74 -10.92 3.77
C LEU A 70 12.65 -9.69 3.73
N ASP A 71 12.75 -9.03 2.57
CA ASP A 71 13.48 -7.77 2.39
C ASP A 71 12.54 -6.57 2.23
N VAL A 72 11.32 -6.79 1.72
CA VAL A 72 10.37 -5.73 1.40
C VAL A 72 8.97 -6.12 1.83
N LEU A 73 8.34 -5.27 2.64
CA LEU A 73 6.91 -5.31 2.88
C LEU A 73 6.24 -4.09 2.24
N VAL A 74 5.20 -4.31 1.43
CA VAL A 74 4.33 -3.23 0.93
C VAL A 74 2.93 -3.42 1.49
N ASN A 75 2.45 -2.46 2.28
CA ASN A 75 1.07 -2.40 2.76
C ASN A 75 0.23 -1.57 1.79
N ALA A 76 -0.40 -2.24 0.82
CA ALA A 76 -1.25 -1.64 -0.22
C ALA A 76 -2.74 -1.98 -0.06
N ALA A 77 -3.09 -2.88 0.86
CA ALA A 77 -4.47 -3.22 1.13
C ALA A 77 -5.26 -2.02 1.67
N GLY A 78 -6.52 -1.92 1.25
CA GLY A 78 -7.40 -0.89 1.74
C GLY A 78 -8.78 -0.97 1.12
N ILE A 79 -9.76 -0.49 1.86
CA ILE A 79 -11.15 -0.35 1.41
C ILE A 79 -11.64 1.08 1.60
N ILE A 80 -12.69 1.43 0.85
CA ILE A 80 -13.45 2.66 0.98
C ILE A 80 -14.94 2.32 0.93
N ARG A 81 -15.74 2.96 1.76
CA ARG A 81 -17.20 2.79 1.81
C ARG A 81 -17.88 4.15 1.67
N ARG A 82 -17.71 4.74 0.49
CA ARG A 82 -18.16 6.11 0.19
C ARG A 82 -19.62 6.33 0.53
N GLY A 83 -19.89 7.29 1.43
CA GLY A 83 -21.23 7.65 1.92
C GLY A 83 -21.67 6.88 3.17
N ASP A 84 -21.19 5.65 3.38
CA ASP A 84 -21.57 4.81 4.52
C ASP A 84 -20.64 4.98 5.73
N GLU A 85 -19.49 5.59 5.56
CA GLU A 85 -18.42 5.67 6.59
C GLU A 85 -18.77 6.56 7.81
N HIS A 86 -19.92 7.26 7.77
CA HIS A 86 -20.48 7.96 8.94
C HIS A 86 -21.13 7.01 9.95
N ARG A 87 -21.37 5.75 9.59
CA ARG A 87 -21.85 4.71 10.49
C ARG A 87 -20.67 4.15 11.29
N PRO A 88 -20.78 4.05 12.64
CA PRO A 88 -19.66 3.59 13.49
C PRO A 88 -19.16 2.18 13.21
N ASP A 89 -20.03 1.28 12.76
CA ASP A 89 -19.67 -0.09 12.36
C ASP A 89 -18.83 -0.11 11.09
N VAL A 90 -19.25 0.65 10.07
CA VAL A 90 -18.50 0.80 8.81
C VAL A 90 -17.18 1.55 9.03
N PHE A 91 -17.21 2.60 9.88
CA PHE A 91 -15.99 3.33 10.25
C PHE A 91 -14.94 2.38 10.84
N ARG A 92 -15.34 1.52 11.77
CA ARG A 92 -14.47 0.55 12.43
C ARG A 92 -13.88 -0.45 11.42
N ASP A 93 -14.70 -1.00 10.51
CA ASP A 93 -14.28 -1.94 9.48
C ASP A 93 -13.21 -1.33 8.56
N VAL A 94 -13.40 -0.07 8.12
CA VAL A 94 -12.43 0.64 7.28
C VAL A 94 -11.11 0.88 8.03
N VAL A 95 -11.17 1.30 9.28
CA VAL A 95 -9.95 1.54 10.09
C VAL A 95 -9.22 0.23 10.38
N GLU A 96 -9.96 -0.84 10.68
CA GLU A 96 -9.39 -2.16 10.93
C GLU A 96 -8.57 -2.66 9.74
N ILE A 97 -9.13 -2.62 8.55
CA ILE A 97 -8.41 -3.10 7.35
C ILE A 97 -7.27 -2.15 6.97
N ASN A 98 -7.55 -0.84 6.90
CA ASN A 98 -6.62 0.12 6.29
C ASN A 98 -5.45 0.51 7.20
N LEU A 99 -5.64 0.46 8.53
CA LEU A 99 -4.66 0.93 9.51
C LEU A 99 -4.18 -0.19 10.43
N THR A 100 -5.11 -0.87 11.13
CA THR A 100 -4.75 -1.94 12.06
C THR A 100 -4.10 -3.12 11.32
N GLY A 101 -4.66 -3.51 10.17
CA GLY A 101 -4.07 -4.55 9.31
C GLY A 101 -2.66 -4.23 8.85
N ALA A 102 -2.37 -2.96 8.49
CA ALA A 102 -1.02 -2.54 8.13
C ALA A 102 -0.05 -2.60 9.32
N MET A 103 -0.52 -2.26 10.54
CA MET A 103 0.30 -2.38 11.76
C MET A 103 0.59 -3.84 12.09
N ARG A 104 -0.42 -4.73 12.01
CA ARG A 104 -0.22 -6.18 12.25
C ARG A 104 0.79 -6.78 11.26
N ALA A 105 0.67 -6.44 9.97
CA ALA A 105 1.63 -6.89 8.96
C ALA A 105 3.05 -6.36 9.22
N ALA A 106 3.17 -5.11 9.65
CA ALA A 106 4.47 -4.52 9.97
C ALA A 106 5.14 -5.20 11.18
N GLU A 107 4.37 -5.44 12.24
CA GLU A 107 4.84 -6.09 13.46
C GLU A 107 5.25 -7.55 13.20
N ALA A 108 4.40 -8.32 12.53
CA ALA A 108 4.72 -9.71 12.19
C ALA A 108 5.97 -9.83 11.29
N ALA A 109 6.24 -8.82 10.45
CA ALA A 109 7.40 -8.80 9.55
C ALA A 109 8.69 -8.30 10.23
N HIS A 110 8.63 -7.74 11.43
CA HIS A 110 9.74 -7.03 12.06
C HIS A 110 11.03 -7.84 12.07
N ASP A 111 11.02 -9.05 12.61
CA ASP A 111 12.24 -9.86 12.80
C ASP A 111 12.87 -10.28 11.46
N LEU A 112 12.05 -10.60 10.45
CA LEU A 112 12.54 -10.93 9.11
C LEU A 112 13.17 -9.71 8.43
N LEU A 113 12.56 -8.53 8.57
CA LEU A 113 13.07 -7.27 8.03
C LEU A 113 14.34 -6.81 8.78
N ALA A 114 14.40 -6.97 10.09
CA ALA A 114 15.61 -6.67 10.88
C ALA A 114 16.79 -7.56 10.46
N ALA A 115 16.51 -8.85 10.25
CA ALA A 115 17.54 -9.80 9.81
C ALA A 115 18.09 -9.48 8.40
N SER A 116 17.29 -8.87 7.53
CA SER A 116 17.70 -8.55 6.16
C SER A 116 18.17 -7.09 5.98
N GLY A 117 18.00 -6.21 6.98
CA GLY A 117 18.13 -4.76 6.80
C GLY A 117 17.09 -4.22 5.81
N GLY A 118 15.88 -4.76 5.89
CA GLY A 118 14.80 -4.56 4.92
C GLY A 118 14.06 -3.24 5.03
N CYS A 119 12.90 -3.17 4.38
CA CYS A 119 12.11 -1.95 4.40
C CYS A 119 10.60 -2.20 4.25
N ILE A 120 9.82 -1.22 4.73
CA ILE A 120 8.36 -1.16 4.59
C ILE A 120 8.00 0.05 3.75
N VAL A 121 7.05 -0.13 2.81
CA VAL A 121 6.37 0.98 2.13
C VAL A 121 4.87 0.87 2.34
N ASN A 122 4.30 1.86 3.02
CA ASN A 122 2.87 1.97 3.25
C ASN A 122 2.19 2.78 2.13
N VAL A 123 1.00 2.36 1.71
CA VAL A 123 0.18 3.16 0.79
C VAL A 123 -0.79 4.03 1.59
N ALA A 124 -0.44 5.30 1.74
CA ALA A 124 -1.25 6.36 2.29
C ALA A 124 -2.24 6.90 1.23
N SER A 125 -2.54 8.19 1.25
CA SER A 125 -3.40 8.88 0.27
C SER A 125 -3.17 10.38 0.36
N MET A 126 -3.53 11.15 -0.66
CA MET A 126 -3.72 12.60 -0.51
C MET A 126 -4.75 12.92 0.58
N LEU A 127 -5.74 12.06 0.84
CA LEU A 127 -6.69 12.18 1.94
C LEU A 127 -6.05 11.98 3.34
N SER A 128 -4.77 11.70 3.41
CA SER A 128 -3.99 11.79 4.65
C SER A 128 -3.74 13.23 5.11
N TYR A 129 -3.92 14.21 4.21
CA TYR A 129 -3.61 15.64 4.45
C TYR A 129 -4.86 16.51 4.54
N PHE A 130 -5.98 16.06 3.97
CA PHE A 130 -7.26 16.76 4.07
C PHE A 130 -8.43 15.77 4.14
N GLY A 131 -9.60 16.25 4.61
CA GLY A 131 -10.78 15.41 4.78
C GLY A 131 -11.59 15.23 3.49
N GLY A 132 -12.21 14.06 3.34
CA GLY A 132 -13.22 13.80 2.34
C GLY A 132 -14.61 13.71 2.99
N PRO A 133 -15.61 14.52 2.59
CA PRO A 133 -16.88 14.57 3.30
C PRO A 133 -17.69 13.27 3.27
N LEU A 134 -17.44 12.41 2.31
CA LEU A 134 -18.12 11.11 2.16
C LEU A 134 -17.27 9.91 2.65
N VAL A 135 -16.06 10.16 3.15
CA VAL A 135 -15.08 9.10 3.45
C VAL A 135 -14.26 9.42 4.73
N PRO A 136 -14.94 9.70 5.87
CA PRO A 136 -14.25 10.09 7.09
C PRO A 136 -13.36 8.97 7.67
N ALA A 137 -13.79 7.72 7.59
CA ALA A 137 -13.00 6.58 8.07
C ALA A 137 -11.77 6.34 7.20
N TYR A 138 -11.91 6.41 5.88
CA TYR A 138 -10.80 6.31 4.95
C TYR A 138 -9.78 7.43 5.20
N SER A 139 -10.22 8.69 5.31
CA SER A 139 -9.35 9.83 5.60
C SER A 139 -8.62 9.66 6.92
N ALA A 140 -9.33 9.26 7.99
CA ALA A 140 -8.75 9.00 9.30
C ALA A 140 -7.72 7.87 9.25
N SER A 141 -8.05 6.73 8.59
CA SER A 141 -7.14 5.60 8.45
C SER A 141 -5.88 5.98 7.67
N LYS A 142 -6.00 6.75 6.58
CA LYS A 142 -4.85 7.16 5.76
C LYS A 142 -4.02 8.26 6.44
N GLY A 143 -4.63 9.13 7.25
CA GLY A 143 -3.92 10.01 8.19
C GLY A 143 -3.14 9.21 9.23
N GLY A 144 -3.76 8.16 9.79
CA GLY A 144 -3.12 7.21 10.70
C GLY A 144 -1.90 6.51 10.08
N ILE A 145 -1.98 6.09 8.83
CA ILE A 145 -0.85 5.47 8.09
C ILE A 145 0.35 6.43 8.01
N VAL A 146 0.13 7.73 7.82
CA VAL A 146 1.23 8.71 7.82
C VAL A 146 1.94 8.75 9.16
N GLN A 147 1.20 8.80 10.27
CA GLN A 147 1.80 8.84 11.61
C GLN A 147 2.41 7.47 12.00
N LEU A 148 1.77 6.37 11.63
CA LEU A 148 2.32 5.02 11.80
C LEU A 148 3.67 4.90 11.09
N THR A 149 3.77 5.33 9.83
CA THR A 149 5.01 5.32 9.04
C THR A 149 6.14 6.04 9.78
N LYS A 150 5.88 7.25 10.29
CA LYS A 150 6.88 8.04 11.02
C LYS A 150 7.28 7.39 12.34
N SER A 151 6.31 6.86 13.09
CA SER A 151 6.56 6.22 14.37
C SER A 151 7.41 4.96 14.21
N LEU A 152 7.08 4.10 13.25
CA LEU A 152 7.85 2.89 12.97
C LEU A 152 9.23 3.22 12.40
N ALA A 153 9.36 4.25 11.56
CA ALA A 153 10.64 4.70 11.04
C ALA A 153 11.61 5.10 12.16
N VAL A 154 11.12 5.79 13.19
CA VAL A 154 11.93 6.19 14.36
C VAL A 154 12.23 5.00 15.26
N ALA A 155 11.23 4.15 15.52
CA ALA A 155 11.35 3.03 16.43
C ALA A 155 12.30 1.95 15.90
N TRP A 156 12.28 1.66 14.59
CA TRP A 156 12.96 0.52 13.97
C TRP A 156 14.22 0.88 13.18
N ALA A 157 14.58 2.18 13.14
CA ALA A 157 15.86 2.59 12.56
C ALA A 157 17.09 1.93 13.22
N PRO A 158 17.13 1.73 14.56
CA PRO A 158 18.23 0.99 15.20
C PRO A 158 18.35 -0.47 14.74
N ASP A 159 17.23 -1.07 14.29
CA ASP A 159 17.19 -2.45 13.78
C ASP A 159 17.52 -2.52 12.28
N GLY A 160 17.88 -1.39 11.67
CA GLY A 160 18.23 -1.31 10.25
C GLY A 160 17.03 -1.29 9.31
N ILE A 161 15.79 -1.19 9.81
CA ILE A 161 14.56 -1.18 9.00
C ILE A 161 14.22 0.25 8.60
N ARG A 162 13.99 0.47 7.29
CA ARG A 162 13.47 1.74 6.78
C ARG A 162 11.96 1.64 6.57
N VAL A 163 11.20 2.65 7.00
CA VAL A 163 9.74 2.69 6.84
C VAL A 163 9.35 4.00 6.16
N ASN A 164 8.72 3.91 4.99
CA ASN A 164 8.28 5.06 4.21
C ASN A 164 6.84 4.87 3.73
N ALA A 165 6.26 5.91 3.15
CA ALA A 165 4.95 5.84 2.53
C ALA A 165 4.92 6.55 1.18
N VAL A 166 4.02 6.10 0.31
CA VAL A 166 3.55 6.86 -0.84
C VAL A 166 2.15 7.40 -0.55
N ALA A 167 1.85 8.62 -1.01
CA ALA A 167 0.53 9.23 -0.90
C ALA A 167 -0.04 9.46 -2.31
N PRO A 168 -0.74 8.45 -2.89
CA PRO A 168 -1.33 8.58 -4.22
C PRO A 168 -2.44 9.64 -4.25
N GLY A 169 -2.53 10.34 -5.38
CA GLY A 169 -3.67 11.16 -5.76
C GLY A 169 -4.77 10.35 -6.41
N TRP A 170 -5.34 10.89 -7.48
CA TRP A 170 -6.37 10.24 -8.27
C TRP A 170 -5.75 9.27 -9.28
N ILE A 171 -5.73 7.99 -8.93
CA ILE A 171 -5.14 6.92 -9.74
C ILE A 171 -6.24 6.10 -10.40
N ALA A 172 -6.07 5.78 -11.68
CA ALA A 172 -6.99 4.96 -12.47
C ALA A 172 -6.89 3.48 -12.04
N THR A 173 -7.80 3.07 -11.18
CA THR A 173 -7.96 1.71 -10.66
C THR A 173 -9.45 1.38 -10.57
N ASP A 174 -9.80 0.13 -10.28
CA ASP A 174 -11.18 -0.27 -10.01
C ASP A 174 -11.79 0.51 -8.84
N PHE A 175 -10.98 0.92 -7.88
CA PHE A 175 -11.35 1.75 -6.73
C PHE A 175 -11.93 3.12 -7.12
N THR A 176 -11.55 3.63 -8.28
CA THR A 176 -11.97 4.94 -8.81
C THR A 176 -12.79 4.84 -10.09
N ALA A 177 -13.10 3.62 -10.57
CA ALA A 177 -13.74 3.37 -11.85
C ALA A 177 -15.07 4.15 -12.01
N ALA A 178 -15.89 4.19 -10.97
CA ALA A 178 -17.16 4.94 -10.99
C ALA A 178 -16.97 6.45 -11.16
N LEU A 179 -15.86 7.02 -10.64
CA LEU A 179 -15.54 8.44 -10.80
C LEU A 179 -14.91 8.74 -12.17
N GLN A 180 -14.18 7.76 -12.73
CA GLN A 180 -13.60 7.89 -14.07
C GLN A 180 -14.69 7.86 -15.15
N SER A 181 -15.74 7.04 -14.97
CA SER A 181 -16.86 6.91 -15.90
C SER A 181 -17.90 8.03 -15.81
N ASP A 182 -17.88 8.85 -14.74
CA ASP A 182 -18.72 10.03 -14.60
C ASP A 182 -17.97 11.28 -15.11
N PRO A 183 -18.35 11.86 -16.27
CA PRO A 183 -17.64 13.00 -16.83
C PRO A 183 -17.61 14.22 -15.89
N VAL A 184 -18.68 14.47 -15.14
CA VAL A 184 -18.77 15.64 -14.24
C VAL A 184 -17.83 15.45 -13.04
N ALA A 185 -17.79 14.25 -12.47
CA ALA A 185 -16.87 13.94 -11.38
C ALA A 185 -15.42 13.95 -11.86
N SER A 186 -15.15 13.37 -13.04
CA SER A 186 -13.81 13.35 -13.63
C SER A 186 -13.31 14.75 -13.93
N ASP A 187 -14.08 15.61 -14.59
CA ASP A 187 -13.69 16.99 -14.89
C ASP A 187 -13.38 17.79 -13.62
N ARG A 188 -14.20 17.63 -12.58
CA ARG A 188 -13.94 18.27 -11.27
C ARG A 188 -12.63 17.82 -10.63
N ILE A 189 -12.28 16.55 -10.78
CA ILE A 189 -11.01 16.00 -10.29
C ILE A 189 -9.85 16.54 -11.12
N LEU A 190 -9.94 16.47 -12.43
CA LEU A 190 -8.88 16.84 -13.35
C LEU A 190 -8.59 18.35 -13.33
N SER A 191 -9.64 19.18 -13.18
CA SER A 191 -9.48 20.63 -13.06
C SER A 191 -8.69 21.07 -11.82
N ARG A 192 -8.63 20.22 -10.79
CA ARG A 192 -7.84 20.42 -9.57
C ARG A 192 -6.49 19.66 -9.57
N THR A 193 -6.21 18.92 -10.62
CA THR A 193 -4.96 18.18 -10.76
C THR A 193 -4.07 18.93 -11.74
N PRO A 194 -2.95 19.54 -11.33
CA PRO A 194 -2.10 20.33 -12.23
C PRO A 194 -1.65 19.60 -13.51
N MET A 195 -1.38 18.28 -13.40
CA MET A 195 -1.06 17.46 -14.58
C MET A 195 -2.27 17.12 -15.45
N ALA A 196 -3.50 17.54 -15.07
CA ALA A 196 -4.76 17.44 -15.81
C ALA A 196 -5.08 16.03 -16.36
N ARG A 197 -4.67 14.99 -15.65
CA ARG A 197 -4.95 13.59 -15.99
C ARG A 197 -5.04 12.72 -14.76
N TRP A 198 -5.64 11.55 -14.92
CA TRP A 198 -5.54 10.46 -13.96
C TRP A 198 -4.09 9.94 -13.92
N GLY A 199 -3.60 9.62 -12.72
CA GLY A 199 -2.37 8.86 -12.56
C GLY A 199 -2.60 7.38 -12.86
N MET A 200 -1.53 6.67 -13.17
CA MET A 200 -1.57 5.22 -13.43
C MET A 200 -0.96 4.45 -12.25
N PRO A 201 -1.43 3.22 -11.95
CA PRO A 201 -0.85 2.38 -10.90
C PRO A 201 0.67 2.21 -11.02
N ASP A 202 1.18 2.08 -12.24
CA ASP A 202 2.62 1.89 -12.50
C ASP A 202 3.46 3.13 -12.15
N GLU A 203 2.87 4.33 -12.15
CA GLU A 203 3.56 5.56 -11.71
C GLU A 203 3.77 5.54 -10.19
N VAL A 204 2.79 5.05 -9.44
CA VAL A 204 2.92 4.85 -7.98
C VAL A 204 3.91 3.72 -7.67
N ALA A 205 3.80 2.60 -8.39
CA ALA A 205 4.71 1.46 -8.26
C ALA A 205 6.17 1.85 -8.54
N GLY A 206 6.42 2.83 -9.43
CA GLY A 206 7.74 3.40 -9.67
C GLY A 206 8.36 4.02 -8.42
N VAL A 207 7.58 4.79 -7.68
CA VAL A 207 8.04 5.42 -6.42
C VAL A 207 8.19 4.38 -5.31
N ILE A 208 7.28 3.40 -5.22
CA ILE A 208 7.43 2.27 -4.29
C ILE A 208 8.75 1.54 -4.54
N ALA A 209 9.07 1.23 -5.80
CA ALA A 209 10.31 0.55 -6.16
C ALA A 209 11.56 1.37 -5.80
N PHE A 210 11.54 2.70 -6.03
CA PHE A 210 12.60 3.59 -5.58
C PHE A 210 12.80 3.51 -4.06
N LEU A 211 11.72 3.66 -3.28
CA LEU A 211 11.78 3.64 -1.82
C LEU A 211 12.28 2.29 -1.25
N THR A 212 12.10 1.20 -1.98
CA THR A 212 12.60 -0.14 -1.60
C THR A 212 13.99 -0.45 -2.14
N GLY A 213 14.51 0.40 -3.01
CA GLY A 213 15.82 0.24 -3.65
C GLY A 213 16.98 0.83 -2.85
N PRO A 214 18.23 0.60 -3.33
CA PRO A 214 19.44 1.11 -2.70
C PRO A 214 19.55 2.65 -2.78
N ASP A 215 18.96 3.28 -3.79
CA ASP A 215 18.98 4.73 -3.95
C ASP A 215 18.21 5.48 -2.85
N ALA A 216 17.37 4.76 -2.08
CA ALA A 216 16.64 5.28 -0.94
C ALA A 216 17.27 4.84 0.42
N ALA A 217 18.55 4.47 0.44
CA ALA A 217 19.21 3.92 1.64
C ALA A 217 19.21 4.90 2.84
N PHE A 218 19.14 6.21 2.60
CA PHE A 218 19.06 7.24 3.65
C PHE A 218 17.68 7.88 3.77
N VAL A 219 16.63 7.21 3.22
CA VAL A 219 15.24 7.68 3.25
C VAL A 219 14.44 6.79 4.20
N THR A 220 14.00 7.36 5.33
CA THR A 220 13.07 6.74 6.28
C THR A 220 12.15 7.79 6.88
N GLY A 221 10.90 7.43 7.21
CA GLY A 221 9.86 8.32 7.72
C GLY A 221 9.26 9.27 6.67
N ALA A 222 9.67 9.15 5.41
CA ALA A 222 9.17 10.00 4.34
C ALA A 222 7.76 9.58 3.88
N VAL A 223 6.96 10.57 3.49
CA VAL A 223 5.67 10.38 2.81
C VAL A 223 5.74 11.11 1.48
N VAL A 224 5.80 10.35 0.40
CA VAL A 224 6.01 10.89 -0.95
C VAL A 224 4.68 11.01 -1.70
N PRO A 225 4.18 12.22 -1.99
CA PRO A 225 3.01 12.39 -2.84
C PRO A 225 3.28 11.91 -4.27
N VAL A 226 2.30 11.16 -4.83
CA VAL A 226 2.28 10.73 -6.24
C VAL A 226 0.89 11.09 -6.78
N ASP A 227 0.66 12.37 -7.00
CA ASP A 227 -0.68 12.94 -7.11
C ASP A 227 -0.88 13.94 -8.27
N GLY A 228 0.10 14.06 -9.15
CA GLY A 228 0.04 15.01 -10.27
C GLY A 228 0.01 16.48 -9.83
N GLY A 229 0.50 16.78 -8.62
CA GLY A 229 0.54 18.11 -8.02
C GLY A 229 -0.73 18.51 -7.26
N TYR A 230 -1.64 17.58 -7.01
CA TYR A 230 -2.93 17.87 -6.37
C TYR A 230 -2.78 18.51 -4.98
N LEU A 231 -1.78 18.12 -4.19
CA LEU A 231 -1.50 18.66 -2.86
C LEU A 231 -0.75 19.99 -2.89
N SER A 232 -0.27 20.43 -4.05
CA SER A 232 0.51 21.67 -4.18
C SER A 232 -0.37 22.90 -4.45
N MET A 233 -1.69 22.72 -4.56
CA MET A 233 -2.67 23.79 -4.85
C MET A 233 -3.55 24.10 -3.64
#